data_9f69d7ea34dceacce52837d3a84bf071
#
_entry.id   9f69d7ea34dceacce52837d3a84bf071
#
_cell.length_a   1.000
_cell.length_b   1.000
_cell.length_c   1.000
_cell.angle_alpha   90.00
_cell.angle_beta   90.00
_cell.angle_gamma   90.00
#
_symmetry.space_group_name_H-M   'P 1'
#
loop_
_entity.id
_entity.type
_entity.pdbx_description
1 polymer ?
#
loop_
_entity_poly.entity_id
_entity_poly.type
_entity_poly.pdbx_seq_one_letter_code
_entity_poly.pdbx_strand_id
1 'polypeptide(L)'
;MCDYFLIPITRDKLEQLKCVVELKAQQLLLRQKSYQTVWDDSLKERLLNALKTGNRDTLDEFFQSRLYHELINGDDCDPVGIQLLNYLYLYLSDINLNQDAISYSRNQTMENFLEMTDRKEKMDYIITRYYDLLTGVTQQKNAHTDAIAAYALRYIEEHFADPEFNLSALSYAMHVSLSHLSTVFKQATGVNLSAYVTELRMEQAKKLLSDMHFQISEVSTR
;
A
#
# COMPACT_ATOMS: atom_id res chain seq x y z
N MET A 1 -18.19 45.73 -21.79
CA MET A 1 -16.97 46.09 -22.56
C MET A 1 -15.87 46.29 -21.54
N CYS A 2 -14.99 45.31 -21.38
CA CYS A 2 -13.80 45.49 -20.52
C CYS A 2 -12.64 45.87 -21.45
N ASP A 3 -12.24 47.12 -21.39
CA ASP A 3 -11.08 47.62 -22.09
C ASP A 3 -9.80 47.04 -21.46
N TYR A 4 -9.21 46.07 -22.13
CA TYR A 4 -7.88 45.60 -21.81
C TYR A 4 -6.88 46.67 -22.30
N PHE A 5 -6.36 47.46 -21.39
CA PHE A 5 -5.21 48.33 -21.66
C PHE A 5 -3.99 47.46 -21.94
N LEU A 6 -3.68 47.23 -23.20
CA LEU A 6 -2.40 46.70 -23.65
C LEU A 6 -1.32 47.73 -23.34
N ILE A 7 -0.64 47.60 -22.22
CA ILE A 7 0.56 48.39 -21.93
C ILE A 7 1.65 47.89 -22.89
N PRO A 8 2.19 48.76 -23.80
CA PRO A 8 3.23 48.32 -24.70
C PRO A 8 4.49 47.96 -23.90
N ILE A 9 4.85 46.66 -23.95
CA ILE A 9 6.10 46.19 -23.33
C ILE A 9 7.24 46.68 -24.18
N THR A 10 8.03 47.62 -23.65
CA THR A 10 9.24 48.09 -24.31
C THR A 10 10.28 46.99 -24.42
N ARG A 11 11.13 47.02 -25.46
CA ARG A 11 12.16 46.00 -25.71
C ARG A 11 13.06 45.77 -24.48
N ASP A 12 13.39 46.83 -23.75
CA ASP A 12 14.19 46.78 -22.52
C ASP A 12 13.47 46.03 -21.38
N LYS A 13 12.18 46.24 -21.25
CA LYS A 13 11.37 45.48 -20.26
C LYS A 13 11.29 44.02 -20.59
N LEU A 14 11.26 43.64 -21.87
CA LEU A 14 11.25 42.26 -22.34
C LEU A 14 12.59 41.58 -22.05
N GLU A 15 13.70 42.26 -22.23
CA GLU A 15 15.04 41.74 -21.90
C GLU A 15 15.24 41.62 -20.39
N GLN A 16 14.77 42.57 -19.60
CA GLN A 16 14.77 42.46 -18.14
C GLN A 16 13.95 41.26 -17.65
N LEU A 17 12.76 41.02 -18.21
CA LEU A 17 11.93 39.85 -17.87
C LEU A 17 12.60 38.55 -18.27
N LYS A 18 13.25 38.49 -19.45
CA LYS A 18 14.05 37.33 -19.86
C LYS A 18 15.18 37.03 -18.87
N CYS A 19 15.95 38.03 -18.50
CA CYS A 19 17.03 37.87 -17.52
C CYS A 19 16.52 37.38 -16.16
N VAL A 20 15.39 37.92 -15.68
CA VAL A 20 14.77 37.46 -14.41
C VAL A 20 14.27 36.02 -14.51
N VAL A 21 13.67 35.61 -15.63
CA VAL A 21 13.21 34.25 -15.88
C VAL A 21 14.40 33.28 -15.96
N GLU A 22 15.47 33.64 -16.67
CA GLU A 22 16.70 32.86 -16.77
C GLU A 22 17.40 32.71 -15.43
N LEU A 23 17.52 33.76 -14.64
CA LEU A 23 18.07 33.70 -13.27
C LEU A 23 17.24 32.83 -12.35
N LYS A 24 15.91 32.93 -12.39
CA LYS A 24 15.02 32.06 -11.63
C LYS A 24 15.12 30.60 -12.10
N ALA A 25 15.19 30.34 -13.39
CA ALA A 25 15.38 29.00 -13.95
C ALA A 25 16.72 28.41 -13.53
N GLN A 26 17.81 29.20 -13.56
CA GLN A 26 19.11 28.74 -13.05
C GLN A 26 19.11 28.47 -11.55
N GLN A 27 18.46 29.34 -10.76
CA GLN A 27 18.30 29.10 -9.32
C GLN A 27 17.51 27.82 -9.02
N LEU A 28 16.44 27.57 -9.77
CA LEU A 28 15.65 26.33 -9.67
C LEU A 28 16.47 25.10 -10.05
N LEU A 29 17.29 25.19 -11.11
CA LEU A 29 18.17 24.09 -11.54
C LEU A 29 19.29 23.82 -10.52
N LEU A 30 19.87 24.86 -9.92
CA LEU A 30 20.88 24.73 -8.87
C LEU A 30 20.26 24.13 -7.58
N ARG A 31 19.06 24.58 -7.20
CA ARG A 31 18.29 23.97 -6.12
C ARG A 31 17.99 22.50 -6.42
N GLN A 32 17.49 22.18 -7.61
CA GLN A 32 17.20 20.81 -8.02
C GLN A 32 18.45 19.90 -7.98
N LYS A 33 19.63 20.38 -8.35
CA LYS A 33 20.90 19.66 -8.20
C LYS A 33 21.31 19.47 -6.75
N SER A 34 21.12 20.43 -5.86
CA SER A 34 21.46 20.28 -4.44
C SER A 34 20.51 19.27 -3.74
N TYR A 35 19.25 19.21 -4.14
CA TYR A 35 18.29 18.24 -3.63
C TYR A 35 18.51 16.81 -4.17
N GLN A 36 18.97 16.66 -5.42
CA GLN A 36 19.32 15.34 -5.98
C GLN A 36 20.50 14.67 -5.26
N THR A 37 21.39 15.44 -4.66
CA THR A 37 22.51 14.89 -3.87
C THR A 37 22.13 14.44 -2.46
N VAL A 38 20.97 14.86 -1.95
CA VAL A 38 20.49 14.51 -0.60
C VAL A 38 19.52 13.33 -0.63
N TRP A 39 18.81 13.12 -1.75
CA TRP A 39 17.96 11.94 -1.96
C TRP A 39 18.76 10.82 -2.62
N ASP A 40 19.41 10.03 -1.79
CA ASP A 40 20.03 8.78 -2.20
C ASP A 40 18.96 7.75 -2.57
N ASP A 41 19.21 6.96 -3.62
CA ASP A 41 18.33 5.85 -4.03
C ASP A 41 18.08 4.86 -2.87
N SER A 42 19.01 4.76 -1.93
CA SER A 42 18.85 3.93 -0.74
C SER A 42 17.70 4.39 0.17
N LEU A 43 17.46 5.69 0.28
CA LEU A 43 16.36 6.26 1.07
C LEU A 43 15.00 6.00 0.43
N LYS A 44 14.95 6.19 -0.88
CA LYS A 44 13.78 5.87 -1.68
C LYS A 44 13.43 4.40 -1.53
N GLU A 45 14.40 3.51 -1.66
CA GLU A 45 14.20 2.07 -1.50
C GLU A 45 13.71 1.71 -0.09
N ARG A 46 14.29 2.30 0.95
CA ARG A 46 13.84 2.08 2.34
C ARG A 46 12.40 2.51 2.55
N LEU A 47 12.01 3.69 2.05
CA LEU A 47 10.65 4.20 2.15
C LEU A 47 9.67 3.33 1.38
N LEU A 48 9.99 2.95 0.13
CA LEU A 48 9.15 2.06 -0.67
C LEU A 48 9.05 0.66 -0.06
N ASN A 49 10.12 0.15 0.54
CA ASN A 49 10.10 -1.14 1.23
C ASN A 49 9.21 -1.11 2.47
N ALA A 50 9.26 -0.03 3.27
CA ALA A 50 8.36 0.16 4.40
C ALA A 50 6.89 0.12 3.98
N LEU A 51 6.53 0.77 2.86
CA LEU A 51 5.19 0.75 2.29
C LEU A 51 4.80 -0.65 1.77
N LYS A 52 5.70 -1.33 1.06
CA LYS A 52 5.45 -2.67 0.48
C LYS A 52 5.24 -3.74 1.55
N THR A 53 6.03 -3.68 2.62
CA THR A 53 5.93 -4.64 3.74
C THR A 53 4.78 -4.34 4.67
N GLY A 54 4.26 -3.11 4.66
CA GLY A 54 3.26 -2.66 5.63
C GLY A 54 3.83 -2.50 7.04
N ASN A 55 5.16 -2.36 7.16
CA ASN A 55 5.84 -2.29 8.45
C ASN A 55 5.88 -0.85 8.96
N ARG A 56 5.13 -0.61 10.03
CA ARG A 56 5.03 0.70 10.67
C ARG A 56 6.36 1.11 11.34
N ASP A 57 7.05 0.18 11.97
CA ASP A 57 8.31 0.47 12.68
C ASP A 57 9.37 1.01 11.73
N THR A 58 9.48 0.44 10.53
CA THR A 58 10.41 0.91 9.48
C THR A 58 10.06 2.31 8.99
N LEU A 59 8.76 2.65 8.93
CA LEU A 59 8.29 3.98 8.56
C LEU A 59 8.59 4.98 9.68
N ASP A 60 8.38 4.58 10.93
CA ASP A 60 8.72 5.38 12.12
C ASP A 60 10.23 5.67 12.17
N GLU A 61 11.08 4.65 11.96
CA GLU A 61 12.53 4.81 11.87
C GLU A 61 12.94 5.81 10.77
N PHE A 62 12.26 5.76 9.62
CA PHE A 62 12.53 6.70 8.53
C PHE A 62 12.23 8.14 8.95
N PHE A 63 11.03 8.41 9.48
CA PHE A 63 10.61 9.76 9.87
C PHE A 63 11.32 10.29 11.14
N GLN A 64 11.87 9.41 11.98
CA GLN A 64 12.71 9.77 13.14
C GLN A 64 14.20 9.88 12.79
N SER A 65 14.59 9.51 11.56
CA SER A 65 16.00 9.51 11.18
C SER A 65 16.57 10.93 11.16
N ARG A 66 17.86 11.04 11.51
CA ARG A 66 18.61 12.30 11.43
C ARG A 66 18.54 12.90 10.03
N LEU A 67 18.57 12.06 9.02
CA LEU A 67 18.52 12.48 7.63
C LEU A 67 17.19 13.14 7.26
N TYR A 68 16.07 12.60 7.72
CA TYR A 68 14.76 13.24 7.55
C TYR A 68 14.73 14.62 8.21
N HIS A 69 15.26 14.72 9.44
CA HIS A 69 15.36 15.99 10.13
C HIS A 69 16.28 17.01 9.42
N GLU A 70 17.39 16.57 8.86
CA GLU A 70 18.29 17.43 8.08
C GLU A 70 17.62 17.93 6.79
N LEU A 71 16.87 17.06 6.10
CA LEU A 71 16.11 17.43 4.91
C LEU A 71 15.04 18.49 5.18
N ILE A 72 14.37 18.39 6.33
CA ILE A 72 13.31 19.32 6.72
C ILE A 72 13.86 20.63 7.24
N ASN A 73 14.98 20.62 7.97
CA ASN A 73 15.58 21.82 8.56
C ASN A 73 16.35 22.68 7.55
N GLY A 74 16.43 22.26 6.27
CA GLY A 74 16.95 23.10 5.18
C GLY A 74 16.15 24.39 4.98
N ASP A 75 16.68 25.32 4.19
CA ASP A 75 16.07 26.63 3.97
C ASP A 75 14.66 26.56 3.35
N ASP A 76 14.37 25.51 2.60
CA ASP A 76 13.09 25.29 1.92
C ASP A 76 12.68 23.83 2.00
N CYS A 77 11.61 23.52 2.74
CA CYS A 77 11.10 22.16 2.91
C CYS A 77 10.14 21.71 1.80
N ASP A 78 9.67 22.64 0.95
CA ASP A 78 8.65 22.33 -0.06
C ASP A 78 9.12 21.34 -1.11
N PRO A 79 10.33 21.45 -1.70
CA PRO A 79 10.80 20.45 -2.66
C PRO A 79 10.91 19.06 -2.09
N VAL A 80 11.31 18.93 -0.83
CA VAL A 80 11.39 17.64 -0.13
C VAL A 80 10.00 17.06 0.10
N GLY A 81 9.07 17.89 0.56
CA GLY A 81 7.68 17.48 0.77
C GLY A 81 7.00 17.05 -0.51
N ILE A 82 7.15 17.79 -1.59
CA ILE A 82 6.64 17.45 -2.92
C ILE A 82 7.21 16.10 -3.39
N GLN A 83 8.49 15.86 -3.16
CA GLN A 83 9.14 14.62 -3.58
C GLN A 83 8.65 13.42 -2.76
N LEU A 84 8.48 13.56 -1.45
CA LEU A 84 7.87 12.54 -0.59
C LEU A 84 6.46 12.21 -1.07
N LEU A 85 5.61 13.21 -1.29
CA LEU A 85 4.26 12.99 -1.80
C LEU A 85 4.25 12.32 -3.17
N ASN A 86 5.19 12.66 -4.07
CA ASN A 86 5.32 11.99 -5.35
C ASN A 86 5.66 10.50 -5.21
N TYR A 87 6.56 10.10 -4.30
CA TYR A 87 6.87 8.70 -4.05
C TYR A 87 5.68 7.92 -3.50
N LEU A 88 4.90 8.53 -2.62
CA LEU A 88 3.66 7.96 -2.11
C LEU A 88 2.69 7.62 -3.25
N TYR A 89 2.48 8.56 -4.18
CA TYR A 89 1.56 8.37 -5.30
C TYR A 89 2.11 7.43 -6.39
N LEU A 90 3.42 7.38 -6.59
CA LEU A 90 4.05 6.37 -7.44
C LEU A 90 3.77 4.95 -6.91
N TYR A 91 3.93 4.75 -5.61
CA TYR A 91 3.60 3.48 -4.98
C TYR A 91 2.12 3.11 -5.12
N LEU A 92 1.20 4.07 -4.94
CA LEU A 92 -0.24 3.85 -5.16
C LEU A 92 -0.57 3.42 -6.60
N SER A 93 0.12 4.01 -7.58
CA SER A 93 -0.04 3.63 -8.99
C SER A 93 0.44 2.20 -9.27
N ASP A 94 1.52 1.76 -8.62
CA ASP A 94 2.07 0.43 -8.80
C ASP A 94 1.17 -0.69 -8.25
N ILE A 95 0.35 -0.41 -7.23
CA ILE A 95 -0.58 -1.39 -6.64
C ILE A 95 -1.93 -1.48 -7.34
N ASN A 96 -2.04 -0.99 -8.57
CA ASN A 96 -3.22 -1.13 -9.46
C ASN A 96 -4.55 -0.60 -8.88
N LEU A 97 -4.52 0.50 -8.13
CA LEU A 97 -5.72 1.23 -7.74
C LEU A 97 -6.26 2.06 -8.91
N ASN A 98 -7.53 2.47 -8.82
CA ASN A 98 -8.17 3.30 -9.82
C ASN A 98 -7.35 4.57 -10.12
N GLN A 99 -6.78 4.65 -11.33
CA GLN A 99 -5.86 5.70 -11.77
C GLN A 99 -6.49 7.11 -11.71
N ASP A 100 -7.79 7.23 -12.04
CA ASP A 100 -8.49 8.53 -12.01
C ASP A 100 -8.66 9.04 -10.58
N ALA A 101 -9.04 8.14 -9.66
CA ALA A 101 -9.17 8.47 -8.24
C ALA A 101 -7.80 8.84 -7.62
N ILE A 102 -6.74 8.15 -8.00
CA ILE A 102 -5.38 8.45 -7.56
C ILE A 102 -4.94 9.83 -8.06
N SER A 103 -5.17 10.13 -9.33
CA SER A 103 -4.78 11.41 -9.93
C SER A 103 -5.51 12.58 -9.28
N TYR A 104 -6.82 12.44 -9.03
CA TYR A 104 -7.60 13.44 -8.33
C TYR A 104 -7.11 13.66 -6.89
N SER A 105 -6.91 12.57 -6.15
CA SER A 105 -6.39 12.63 -4.78
C SER A 105 -4.99 13.23 -4.70
N ARG A 106 -4.11 12.93 -5.68
CA ARG A 106 -2.78 13.52 -5.78
C ARG A 106 -2.84 15.03 -5.93
N ASN A 107 -3.64 15.53 -6.88
CA ASN A 107 -3.75 16.97 -7.12
C ASN A 107 -4.25 17.69 -5.88
N GLN A 108 -5.31 17.20 -5.25
CA GLN A 108 -5.86 17.77 -4.02
C GLN A 108 -4.84 17.76 -2.86
N THR A 109 -4.07 16.68 -2.72
CA THR A 109 -3.04 16.57 -1.68
C THR A 109 -1.90 17.56 -1.91
N MET A 110 -1.48 17.75 -3.18
CA MET A 110 -0.46 18.72 -3.53
C MET A 110 -0.92 20.16 -3.32
N GLU A 111 -2.16 20.50 -3.71
CA GLU A 111 -2.75 21.80 -3.46
C GLU A 111 -2.79 22.10 -1.97
N ASN A 112 -3.36 21.21 -1.16
CA ASN A 112 -3.43 21.37 0.29
C ASN A 112 -2.04 21.57 0.92
N PHE A 113 -1.04 20.79 0.48
CA PHE A 113 0.34 20.93 0.95
C PHE A 113 0.96 22.30 0.62
N LEU A 114 0.74 22.79 -0.60
CA LEU A 114 1.31 24.06 -1.06
C LEU A 114 0.63 25.28 -0.41
N GLU A 115 -0.64 25.16 -0.03
CA GLU A 115 -1.38 26.23 0.66
C GLU A 115 -0.96 26.39 2.13
N MET A 116 -0.39 25.34 2.75
CA MET A 116 0.13 25.44 4.10
C MET A 116 1.33 26.36 4.17
N THR A 117 1.44 27.15 5.23
CA THR A 117 2.56 28.07 5.46
C THR A 117 3.46 27.63 6.59
N ASP A 118 2.92 26.91 7.57
CA ASP A 118 3.68 26.42 8.69
C ASP A 118 4.43 25.14 8.34
N ARG A 119 5.73 25.13 8.60
CA ARG A 119 6.62 24.00 8.29
C ARG A 119 6.25 22.75 9.04
N LYS A 120 5.92 22.86 10.30
CA LYS A 120 5.56 21.71 11.14
C LYS A 120 4.25 21.09 10.64
N GLU A 121 3.27 21.94 10.31
CA GLU A 121 1.99 21.49 9.75
C GLU A 121 2.21 20.73 8.44
N LYS A 122 3.06 21.24 7.52
CA LYS A 122 3.44 20.57 6.28
C LYS A 122 4.03 19.17 6.54
N MET A 123 4.90 19.05 7.53
CA MET A 123 5.54 17.77 7.85
C MET A 123 4.58 16.78 8.49
N ASP A 124 3.79 17.21 9.44
CA ASP A 124 2.75 16.40 10.07
C ASP A 124 1.73 15.93 9.03
N TYR A 125 1.41 16.77 8.05
CA TYR A 125 0.55 16.42 6.93
C TYR A 125 1.13 15.28 6.07
N ILE A 126 2.41 15.36 5.68
CA ILE A 126 3.07 14.31 4.91
C ILE A 126 3.08 12.99 5.68
N ILE A 127 3.51 13.04 6.93
CA ILE A 127 3.58 11.86 7.82
C ILE A 127 2.21 11.20 7.91
N THR A 128 1.16 11.99 8.14
CA THR A 128 -0.22 11.51 8.21
C THR A 128 -0.63 10.80 6.92
N ARG A 129 -0.32 11.35 5.73
CA ARG A 129 -0.63 10.71 4.44
C ARG A 129 0.05 9.35 4.28
N TYR A 130 1.28 9.21 4.75
CA TYR A 130 1.98 7.93 4.73
C TYR A 130 1.33 6.88 5.65
N TYR A 131 0.92 7.28 6.86
CA TYR A 131 0.23 6.36 7.77
C TYR A 131 -1.18 6.00 7.31
N ASP A 132 -1.91 6.93 6.75
CA ASP A 132 -3.23 6.68 6.15
C ASP A 132 -3.13 5.62 5.05
N LEU A 133 -2.14 5.79 4.16
CA LEU A 133 -1.88 4.83 3.09
C LEU A 133 -1.49 3.47 3.64
N LEU A 134 -0.54 3.42 4.59
CA LEU A 134 -0.10 2.17 5.20
C LEU A 134 -1.29 1.42 5.83
N THR A 135 -2.14 2.14 6.55
CA THR A 135 -3.35 1.59 7.18
C THR A 135 -4.32 1.06 6.13
N GLY A 136 -4.58 1.82 5.07
CA GLY A 136 -5.45 1.40 3.97
C GLY A 136 -4.96 0.16 3.25
N VAL A 137 -3.67 0.10 2.91
CA VAL A 137 -3.03 -1.07 2.27
C VAL A 137 -3.10 -2.29 3.17
N THR A 138 -2.83 -2.12 4.46
CA THR A 138 -2.88 -3.23 5.44
C THR A 138 -4.31 -3.75 5.61
N GLN A 139 -5.30 -2.86 5.71
CA GLN A 139 -6.71 -3.24 5.80
C GLN A 139 -7.17 -3.99 4.54
N GLN A 140 -6.79 -3.54 3.36
CA GLN A 140 -7.14 -4.19 2.11
C GLN A 140 -6.51 -5.58 1.99
N LYS A 141 -5.24 -5.75 2.37
CA LYS A 141 -4.58 -7.05 2.43
C LYS A 141 -5.28 -8.00 3.41
N ASN A 142 -5.63 -7.51 4.60
CA ASN A 142 -6.32 -8.31 5.61
C ASN A 142 -7.71 -8.73 5.12
N ALA A 143 -8.50 -7.81 4.56
CA ALA A 143 -9.82 -8.11 4.01
C ALA A 143 -9.76 -9.18 2.89
N HIS A 144 -8.74 -9.13 2.03
CA HIS A 144 -8.53 -10.14 1.00
C HIS A 144 -8.15 -11.51 1.60
N THR A 145 -7.25 -11.51 2.60
CA THR A 145 -6.85 -12.70 3.34
C THR A 145 -8.04 -13.35 4.05
N ASP A 146 -8.86 -12.54 4.74
CA ASP A 146 -10.07 -12.99 5.42
C ASP A 146 -11.10 -13.56 4.45
N ALA A 147 -11.28 -12.97 3.29
CA ALA A 147 -12.18 -13.48 2.26
C ALA A 147 -11.72 -14.85 1.72
N ILE A 148 -10.42 -15.02 1.48
CA ILE A 148 -9.84 -16.33 1.08
C ILE A 148 -10.09 -17.36 2.15
N ALA A 149 -9.82 -17.05 3.42
CA ALA A 149 -10.01 -18.00 4.54
C ALA A 149 -11.49 -18.36 4.73
N ALA A 150 -12.39 -17.39 4.67
CA ALA A 150 -13.83 -17.60 4.80
C ALA A 150 -14.38 -18.50 3.66
N TYR A 151 -13.93 -18.28 2.42
CA TYR A 151 -14.31 -19.13 1.30
C TYR A 151 -13.79 -20.57 1.51
N ALA A 152 -12.52 -20.72 1.92
CA ALA A 152 -11.92 -22.03 2.16
C ALA A 152 -12.65 -22.79 3.28
N LEU A 153 -12.98 -22.12 4.38
CA LEU A 153 -13.76 -22.73 5.48
C LEU A 153 -15.09 -23.28 4.98
N ARG A 154 -15.87 -22.44 4.30
CA ARG A 154 -17.17 -22.87 3.77
C ARG A 154 -17.04 -24.04 2.80
N TYR A 155 -16.10 -23.96 1.86
CA TYR A 155 -15.89 -25.03 0.89
C TYR A 155 -15.47 -26.35 1.56
N ILE A 156 -14.59 -26.30 2.57
CA ILE A 156 -14.17 -27.48 3.32
C ILE A 156 -15.38 -28.07 4.06
N GLU A 157 -16.17 -27.27 4.76
CA GLU A 157 -17.35 -27.73 5.51
C GLU A 157 -18.40 -28.39 4.60
N GLU A 158 -18.53 -27.91 3.36
CA GLU A 158 -19.46 -28.51 2.38
C GLU A 158 -18.92 -29.80 1.74
N HIS A 159 -17.59 -29.97 1.64
CA HIS A 159 -17.00 -31.07 0.83
C HIS A 159 -16.05 -31.99 1.58
N PHE A 160 -15.76 -31.80 2.88
CA PHE A 160 -14.76 -32.60 3.61
C PHE A 160 -15.07 -34.10 3.62
N ALA A 161 -16.35 -34.48 3.52
CA ALA A 161 -16.81 -35.84 3.49
C ALA A 161 -16.74 -36.51 2.10
N ASP A 162 -16.50 -35.72 1.04
CA ASP A 162 -16.35 -36.23 -0.32
C ASP A 162 -15.00 -36.95 -0.44
N PRO A 163 -14.97 -38.24 -0.90
CA PRO A 163 -13.73 -38.99 -1.14
C PRO A 163 -12.79 -38.33 -2.15
N GLU A 164 -13.33 -37.59 -3.12
CA GLU A 164 -12.55 -36.90 -4.14
C GLU A 164 -12.01 -35.52 -3.65
N PHE A 165 -12.49 -35.04 -2.51
CA PHE A 165 -12.03 -33.80 -1.96
C PHE A 165 -10.56 -33.83 -1.54
N ASN A 166 -9.77 -32.93 -2.08
CA ASN A 166 -8.38 -32.69 -1.67
C ASN A 166 -8.03 -31.21 -1.68
N LEU A 167 -7.04 -30.83 -0.87
CA LEU A 167 -6.63 -29.44 -0.69
C LEU A 167 -6.00 -28.81 -1.94
N SER A 168 -5.43 -29.62 -2.83
CA SER A 168 -4.89 -29.14 -4.10
C SER A 168 -6.00 -28.73 -5.06
N ALA A 169 -7.10 -29.46 -5.11
CA ALA A 169 -8.27 -29.09 -5.91
C ALA A 169 -8.90 -27.78 -5.38
N LEU A 170 -8.98 -27.61 -4.06
CA LEU A 170 -9.45 -26.37 -3.44
C LEU A 170 -8.55 -25.19 -3.83
N SER A 171 -7.22 -25.32 -3.68
CA SER A 171 -6.29 -24.24 -4.03
C SER A 171 -6.35 -23.87 -5.51
N TYR A 172 -6.53 -24.85 -6.38
CA TYR A 172 -6.71 -24.64 -7.82
C TYR A 172 -8.01 -23.88 -8.13
N ALA A 173 -9.13 -24.31 -7.52
CA ALA A 173 -10.43 -23.64 -7.68
C ALA A 173 -10.40 -22.17 -7.22
N MET A 174 -9.59 -21.86 -6.23
CA MET A 174 -9.41 -20.50 -5.71
C MET A 174 -8.33 -19.69 -6.44
N HIS A 175 -7.66 -20.26 -7.44
CA HIS A 175 -6.54 -19.65 -8.16
C HIS A 175 -5.39 -19.17 -7.26
N VAL A 176 -5.14 -19.86 -6.15
CA VAL A 176 -4.03 -19.58 -5.23
C VAL A 176 -3.14 -20.81 -5.07
N SER A 177 -1.87 -20.61 -4.71
CA SER A 177 -1.01 -21.75 -4.38
C SER A 177 -1.45 -22.40 -3.05
N LEU A 178 -1.26 -23.72 -2.93
CA LEU A 178 -1.57 -24.44 -1.70
C LEU A 178 -0.79 -23.88 -0.49
N SER A 179 0.46 -23.46 -0.71
CA SER A 179 1.27 -22.84 0.34
C SER A 179 0.67 -21.51 0.81
N HIS A 180 0.22 -20.66 -0.12
CA HIS A 180 -0.44 -19.41 0.21
C HIS A 180 -1.76 -19.65 0.95
N LEU A 181 -2.61 -20.55 0.44
CA LEU A 181 -3.86 -20.95 1.07
C LEU A 181 -3.64 -21.45 2.51
N SER A 182 -2.63 -22.31 2.73
CA SER A 182 -2.31 -22.84 4.06
C SER A 182 -1.86 -21.75 5.02
N THR A 183 -1.08 -20.80 4.54
CA THR A 183 -0.60 -19.66 5.34
C THR A 183 -1.76 -18.76 5.75
N VAL A 184 -2.58 -18.35 4.77
CA VAL A 184 -3.75 -17.49 4.97
C VAL A 184 -4.76 -18.13 5.92
N PHE A 185 -5.06 -19.42 5.70
CA PHE A 185 -5.98 -20.14 6.54
C PHE A 185 -5.51 -20.22 8.01
N LYS A 186 -4.22 -20.53 8.22
CA LYS A 186 -3.62 -20.55 9.56
C LYS A 186 -3.62 -19.17 10.23
N GLN A 187 -3.36 -18.10 9.47
CA GLN A 187 -3.42 -16.74 10.00
C GLN A 187 -4.83 -16.35 10.46
N ALA A 188 -5.85 -16.71 9.68
CA ALA A 188 -7.23 -16.36 9.99
C ALA A 188 -7.86 -17.23 11.09
N THR A 189 -7.55 -18.54 11.10
CA THR A 189 -8.21 -19.52 12.00
C THR A 189 -7.37 -19.95 13.20
N GLY A 190 -6.06 -19.69 13.16
CA GLY A 190 -5.10 -20.20 14.15
C GLY A 190 -4.73 -21.68 13.97
N VAL A 191 -5.40 -22.42 13.07
CA VAL A 191 -5.25 -23.87 12.88
C VAL A 191 -4.62 -24.18 11.52
N ASN A 192 -3.82 -25.22 11.44
CA ASN A 192 -3.27 -25.69 10.18
C ASN A 192 -4.40 -26.27 9.28
N LEU A 193 -4.40 -25.90 8.00
CA LEU A 193 -5.43 -26.28 7.02
C LEU A 193 -5.64 -27.80 6.93
N SER A 194 -4.56 -28.60 6.85
CA SER A 194 -4.66 -30.06 6.79
C SER A 194 -5.14 -30.68 8.10
N ALA A 195 -4.73 -30.10 9.24
CA ALA A 195 -5.18 -30.54 10.56
C ALA A 195 -6.69 -30.30 10.72
N TYR A 196 -7.18 -29.15 10.28
CA TYR A 196 -8.61 -28.82 10.32
C TYR A 196 -9.47 -29.82 9.54
N VAL A 197 -9.08 -30.16 8.31
CA VAL A 197 -9.80 -31.15 7.49
C VAL A 197 -9.78 -32.55 8.16
N THR A 198 -8.61 -32.91 8.71
CA THR A 198 -8.47 -34.20 9.41
C THR A 198 -9.39 -34.28 10.64
N GLU A 199 -9.47 -33.18 11.40
CA GLU A 199 -10.33 -33.12 12.59
C GLU A 199 -11.81 -33.25 12.21
N LEU A 200 -12.28 -32.55 11.18
CA LEU A 200 -13.65 -32.67 10.68
C LEU A 200 -13.97 -34.09 10.25
N ARG A 201 -13.09 -34.77 9.51
CA ARG A 201 -13.26 -36.17 9.08
C ARG A 201 -13.28 -37.10 10.25
N MET A 202 -12.41 -36.89 11.23
CA MET A 202 -12.39 -37.71 12.45
C MET A 202 -13.64 -37.54 13.32
N GLU A 203 -14.17 -36.34 13.43
CA GLU A 203 -15.43 -36.07 14.13
C GLU A 203 -16.61 -36.75 13.43
N GLN A 204 -16.65 -36.63 12.10
CA GLN A 204 -17.69 -37.31 11.31
C GLN A 204 -17.60 -38.82 11.45
N ALA A 205 -16.40 -39.43 11.37
CA ALA A 205 -16.20 -40.84 11.57
C ALA A 205 -16.66 -41.31 12.97
N LYS A 206 -16.34 -40.55 14.02
CA LYS A 206 -16.83 -40.85 15.38
C LYS A 206 -18.34 -40.83 15.48
N LYS A 207 -19.00 -39.84 14.84
CA LYS A 207 -20.47 -39.77 14.80
C LYS A 207 -21.07 -40.96 14.09
N LEU A 208 -20.54 -41.36 12.92
CA LEU A 208 -21.01 -42.53 12.18
C LEU A 208 -20.79 -43.84 12.94
N LEU A 209 -19.65 -44.02 13.62
CA LEU A 209 -19.38 -45.20 14.45
C LEU A 209 -20.23 -45.25 15.71
N SER A 210 -20.73 -44.12 16.19
CA SER A 210 -21.64 -44.09 17.33
C SER A 210 -23.08 -44.51 16.95
N ASP A 211 -23.40 -44.49 15.66
CA ASP A 211 -24.67 -44.93 15.13
C ASP A 211 -24.59 -46.45 14.85
N MET A 212 -25.37 -47.26 15.61
CA MET A 212 -25.35 -48.70 15.53
C MET A 212 -25.80 -49.28 14.16
N HIS A 213 -26.24 -48.46 13.24
CA HIS A 213 -26.65 -48.84 11.89
C HIS A 213 -25.51 -48.90 10.87
N PHE A 214 -24.30 -48.40 11.20
CA PHE A 214 -23.15 -48.40 10.28
C PHE A 214 -22.11 -49.46 10.65
N GLN A 215 -21.63 -50.21 9.63
CA GLN A 215 -20.48 -51.11 9.80
C GLN A 215 -19.15 -50.31 9.63
N ILE A 216 -18.08 -50.79 10.28
CA ILE A 216 -16.75 -50.14 10.24
C ILE A 216 -16.25 -50.01 8.80
N SER A 217 -16.52 -50.97 7.91
CA SER A 217 -16.18 -50.95 6.49
C SER A 217 -16.87 -49.83 5.72
N GLU A 218 -18.08 -49.44 6.11
CA GLU A 218 -18.84 -48.37 5.46
C GLU A 218 -18.35 -46.99 5.90
N VAL A 219 -17.86 -46.86 7.13
CA VAL A 219 -17.28 -45.63 7.67
C VAL A 219 -15.93 -45.29 7.02
N SER A 220 -15.14 -46.31 6.62
CA SER A 220 -13.84 -46.12 6.00
C SER A 220 -13.90 -45.67 4.53
N THR A 221 -15.06 -45.80 3.88
CA THR A 221 -15.29 -45.41 2.46
C THR A 221 -16.04 -44.10 2.28
N ARG A 222 -16.48 -43.48 3.36
CA ARG A 222 -17.11 -42.14 3.40
C ARG A 222 -16.17 -41.09 3.97
#